data_2e3d03d3412adf761e60247616d29e88
#
_entry.id   2e3d03d3412adf761e60247616d29e88
#
_cell.length_a   1.000
_cell.length_b   1.000
_cell.length_c   1.000
_cell.angle_alpha   90.00
_cell.angle_beta   90.00
_cell.angle_gamma   90.00
#
_symmetry.space_group_name_H-M   'P 1'
#
loop_
_entity.id
_entity.type
_entity.pdbx_description
1 polymer ?
#
loop_
_entity_poly.entity_id
_entity_poly.type
_entity_poly.pdbx_seq_one_letter_code
_entity_poly.pdbx_strand_id
1 'polypeptide(L)'
;MYFALTRDDRRLLQNGAIAFAAGGLILAIGAIFQTNAESAGDATRQFVTAAAEGRIDDMIDMLDPNATLHIGRPGNTGQPFDQLTDELRMLEGQHRIVTNRISSLAYGSEASYTAVTRFSCVTETESSYGPVPSRWMIEWRRDDLGRWAVRRITALKIAGRVPTGSVLR
;
A
#
# COMPACT_ATOMS: atom_id res chain seq x y z
N MET A 1 -32.73 32.43 40.17
CA MET A 1 -31.87 33.33 39.38
C MET A 1 -31.95 32.89 37.92
N TYR A 2 -32.86 33.52 37.13
CA TYR A 2 -33.02 33.17 35.70
C TYR A 2 -32.04 34.03 34.88
N PHE A 3 -31.06 33.34 34.26
CA PHE A 3 -30.23 34.00 33.23
C PHE A 3 -31.07 34.15 31.96
N ALA A 4 -31.48 35.40 31.66
CA ALA A 4 -32.07 35.71 30.39
C ALA A 4 -30.98 35.64 29.31
N LEU A 5 -31.00 34.62 28.50
CA LEU A 5 -30.16 34.50 27.28
C LEU A 5 -30.55 35.65 26.33
N THR A 6 -29.63 36.60 26.11
CA THR A 6 -29.81 37.69 25.18
C THR A 6 -29.82 37.20 23.73
N ARG A 7 -30.37 38.00 22.81
CA ARG A 7 -30.51 37.62 21.39
C ARG A 7 -29.16 37.38 20.71
N ASP A 8 -28.08 37.92 21.23
CA ASP A 8 -26.71 37.71 20.80
C ASP A 8 -26.16 36.33 21.21
N ASP A 9 -26.56 35.83 22.37
CA ASP A 9 -26.14 34.50 22.84
C ASP A 9 -26.67 33.39 21.93
N ARG A 10 -27.84 33.53 21.35
CA ARG A 10 -28.41 32.55 20.39
C ARG A 10 -27.64 32.51 19.08
N ARG A 11 -27.15 33.64 18.57
CA ARG A 11 -26.32 33.70 17.36
C ARG A 11 -24.94 33.08 17.61
N LEU A 12 -24.36 33.31 18.77
CA LEU A 12 -23.10 32.67 19.17
C LEU A 12 -23.25 31.18 19.30
N LEU A 13 -24.35 30.67 19.89
CA LEU A 13 -24.64 29.24 19.98
C LEU A 13 -24.88 28.60 18.59
N GLN A 14 -25.59 29.27 17.68
CA GLN A 14 -25.79 28.79 16.31
C GLN A 14 -24.48 28.73 15.53
N ASN A 15 -23.65 29.76 15.60
CA ASN A 15 -22.36 29.77 14.91
C ASN A 15 -21.40 28.74 15.49
N GLY A 16 -21.42 28.50 16.82
CA GLY A 16 -20.67 27.44 17.47
C GLY A 16 -21.11 26.05 17.04
N ALA A 17 -22.42 25.81 16.94
CA ALA A 17 -22.96 24.53 16.47
C ALA A 17 -22.62 24.25 15.02
N ILE A 18 -22.66 25.27 14.13
CA ILE A 18 -22.27 25.13 12.71
C ILE A 18 -20.76 24.82 12.60
N ALA A 19 -19.93 25.54 13.35
CA ALA A 19 -18.49 25.29 13.36
C ALA A 19 -18.14 23.89 13.88
N PHE A 20 -18.84 23.42 14.91
CA PHE A 20 -18.67 22.08 15.45
C PHE A 20 -19.11 20.99 14.46
N ALA A 21 -20.25 21.19 13.78
CA ALA A 21 -20.73 20.27 12.75
C ALA A 21 -19.77 20.20 11.54
N ALA A 22 -19.27 21.35 11.07
CA ALA A 22 -18.28 21.41 9.99
C ALA A 22 -16.95 20.74 10.40
N GLY A 23 -16.47 20.98 11.61
CA GLY A 23 -15.28 20.34 12.15
C GLY A 23 -15.44 18.81 12.27
N GLY A 24 -16.59 18.36 12.76
CA GLY A 24 -16.92 16.94 12.84
C GLY A 24 -16.99 16.25 11.47
N LEU A 25 -17.53 16.93 10.46
CA LEU A 25 -17.58 16.42 9.08
C LEU A 25 -16.17 16.27 8.49
N ILE A 26 -15.31 17.27 8.67
CA ILE A 26 -13.91 17.21 8.19
C ILE A 26 -13.15 16.06 8.87
N LEU A 27 -13.32 15.87 10.17
CA LEU A 27 -12.69 14.78 10.90
C LEU A 27 -13.21 13.41 10.44
N ALA A 28 -14.53 13.28 10.20
CA ALA A 28 -15.11 12.04 9.70
C ALA A 28 -14.59 11.67 8.29
N ILE A 29 -14.50 12.65 7.39
CA ILE A 29 -13.90 12.44 6.06
C ILE A 29 -12.43 12.04 6.20
N GLY A 30 -11.65 12.73 7.04
CA GLY A 30 -10.25 12.40 7.29
C GLY A 30 -10.06 10.99 7.85
N ALA A 31 -10.92 10.56 8.79
CA ALA A 31 -10.89 9.21 9.36
C ALA A 31 -11.19 8.12 8.32
N ILE A 32 -12.16 8.34 7.40
CA ILE A 32 -12.48 7.38 6.34
C ILE A 32 -11.29 7.21 5.39
N PHE A 33 -10.62 8.29 4.98
CA PHE A 33 -9.45 8.21 4.11
C PHE A 33 -8.26 7.56 4.83
N GLN A 34 -8.05 7.86 6.10
CA GLN A 34 -7.00 7.24 6.90
C GLN A 34 -7.22 5.74 7.04
N THR A 35 -8.43 5.30 7.33
CA THR A 35 -8.80 3.88 7.43
C THR A 35 -8.51 3.11 6.14
N ASN A 36 -8.80 3.70 4.96
CA ASN A 36 -8.49 3.07 3.67
C ASN A 36 -6.99 2.94 3.45
N ALA A 37 -6.22 3.97 3.77
CA ALA A 37 -4.78 3.94 3.66
C ALA A 37 -4.13 2.93 4.62
N GLU A 38 -4.59 2.85 5.86
CA GLU A 38 -4.15 1.86 6.85
C GLU A 38 -4.46 0.44 6.40
N SER A 39 -5.68 0.20 5.90
CA SER A 39 -6.10 -1.10 5.37
C SER A 39 -5.23 -1.56 4.18
N ALA A 40 -4.84 -0.65 3.28
CA ALA A 40 -3.88 -0.95 2.22
C ALA A 40 -2.45 -1.21 2.78
N GLY A 41 -2.08 -0.52 3.86
CA GLY A 41 -0.85 -0.78 4.60
C GLY A 41 -0.82 -2.20 5.18
N ASP A 42 -1.93 -2.67 5.74
CA ASP A 42 -2.07 -4.02 6.26
C ASP A 42 -2.04 -5.07 5.13
N ALA A 43 -2.72 -4.80 4.01
CA ALA A 43 -2.62 -5.64 2.81
C ALA A 43 -1.17 -5.75 2.31
N THR A 44 -0.39 -4.65 2.37
CA THR A 44 1.03 -4.67 2.01
C THR A 44 1.84 -5.55 2.97
N ARG A 45 1.57 -5.49 4.28
CA ARG A 45 2.23 -6.38 5.25
C ARG A 45 1.90 -7.84 4.98
N GLN A 46 0.64 -8.15 4.71
CA GLN A 46 0.20 -9.51 4.36
C GLN A 46 0.91 -10.02 3.11
N PHE A 47 0.98 -9.21 2.05
CA PHE A 47 1.66 -9.55 0.81
C PHE A 47 3.15 -9.83 1.02
N VAL A 48 3.85 -8.97 1.78
CA VAL A 48 5.29 -9.14 2.10
C VAL A 48 5.52 -10.34 3.03
N THR A 49 4.61 -10.60 3.95
CA THR A 49 4.69 -11.77 4.84
C THR A 49 4.48 -13.06 4.05
N ALA A 50 3.51 -13.10 3.14
CA ALA A 50 3.27 -14.23 2.26
C ALA A 50 4.53 -14.56 1.43
N ALA A 51 5.22 -13.54 0.89
CA ALA A 51 6.50 -13.70 0.21
C ALA A 51 7.58 -14.32 1.11
N ALA A 52 7.71 -13.82 2.36
CA ALA A 52 8.70 -14.32 3.31
C ALA A 52 8.44 -15.78 3.74
N GLU A 53 7.18 -16.18 3.78
CA GLU A 53 6.73 -17.52 4.16
C GLU A 53 6.67 -18.49 2.96
N GLY A 54 6.97 -18.04 1.75
CA GLY A 54 6.88 -18.83 0.52
C GLY A 54 5.44 -19.17 0.10
N ARG A 55 4.45 -18.43 0.59
CA ARG A 55 3.03 -18.60 0.24
C ARG A 55 2.72 -17.84 -1.05
N ILE A 56 3.28 -18.32 -2.15
CA ILE A 56 3.22 -17.59 -3.43
C ILE A 56 1.81 -17.58 -4.03
N ASP A 57 1.04 -18.65 -3.85
CA ASP A 57 -0.34 -18.69 -4.30
C ASP A 57 -1.18 -17.62 -3.58
N ASP A 58 -0.97 -17.38 -2.27
CA ASP A 58 -1.63 -16.31 -1.54
C ASP A 58 -1.28 -14.92 -2.11
N MET A 59 -0.03 -14.73 -2.56
CA MET A 59 0.37 -13.48 -3.22
C MET A 59 -0.33 -13.32 -4.57
N ILE A 60 -0.42 -14.41 -5.35
CA ILE A 60 -1.11 -14.40 -6.67
C ILE A 60 -2.60 -14.10 -6.49
N ASP A 61 -3.25 -14.66 -5.47
CA ASP A 61 -4.65 -14.41 -5.15
C ASP A 61 -4.93 -12.94 -4.73
N MET A 62 -3.90 -12.23 -4.30
CA MET A 62 -3.99 -10.79 -4.02
C MET A 62 -3.79 -9.92 -5.26
N LEU A 63 -3.47 -10.47 -6.43
CA LEU A 63 -3.27 -9.70 -7.65
C LEU A 63 -4.61 -9.40 -8.34
N ASP A 64 -4.74 -8.19 -8.88
CA ASP A 64 -5.76 -7.88 -9.89
C ASP A 64 -5.43 -8.67 -11.19
N PRO A 65 -6.44 -9.20 -11.93
CA PRO A 65 -6.18 -9.91 -13.20
C PRO A 65 -5.41 -9.10 -14.25
N ASN A 66 -5.37 -7.78 -14.11
CA ASN A 66 -4.59 -6.87 -14.95
C ASN A 66 -3.38 -6.30 -14.20
N ALA A 67 -2.91 -6.95 -13.14
CA ALA A 67 -1.74 -6.51 -12.40
C ALA A 67 -0.49 -6.44 -13.27
N THR A 68 0.36 -5.45 -13.01
CA THR A 68 1.60 -5.25 -13.76
C THR A 68 2.79 -5.04 -12.84
N LEU A 69 3.97 -5.53 -13.26
CA LEU A 69 5.25 -5.24 -12.60
C LEU A 69 6.03 -4.20 -13.40
N HIS A 70 6.43 -3.13 -12.75
CA HIS A 70 7.23 -2.05 -13.32
C HIS A 70 8.61 -2.01 -12.68
N ILE A 71 9.62 -1.73 -13.49
CA ILE A 71 11.01 -1.67 -13.07
C ILE A 71 11.49 -0.22 -13.10
N GLY A 72 11.99 0.26 -11.97
CA GLY A 72 12.58 1.59 -11.79
C GLY A 72 11.57 2.72 -11.57
N ARG A 73 10.55 2.85 -12.42
CA ARG A 73 9.54 3.91 -12.33
C ARG A 73 8.14 3.40 -12.71
N PRO A 74 7.07 3.94 -12.10
CA PRO A 74 5.69 3.54 -12.41
C PRO A 74 5.28 3.79 -13.87
N GLY A 75 5.91 4.77 -14.54
CA GLY A 75 5.64 5.14 -15.93
C GLY A 75 6.38 4.29 -16.98
N ASN A 76 7.26 3.38 -16.57
CA ASN A 76 7.93 2.48 -17.50
C ASN A 76 6.94 1.44 -18.04
N THR A 77 7.29 0.78 -19.14
CA THR A 77 6.52 -0.36 -19.64
C THR A 77 6.45 -1.44 -18.57
N GLY A 78 5.21 -1.85 -18.21
CA GLY A 78 4.98 -2.89 -17.22
C GLY A 78 5.04 -4.28 -17.83
N GLN A 79 5.53 -5.23 -17.07
CA GLN A 79 5.39 -6.65 -17.39
C GLN A 79 3.94 -7.07 -17.07
N PRO A 80 3.27 -7.82 -17.95
CA PRO A 80 1.88 -8.26 -17.76
C PRO A 80 1.77 -9.32 -16.65
N PHE A 81 0.53 -9.61 -16.28
CA PHE A 81 0.17 -10.54 -15.20
C PHE A 81 0.89 -11.88 -15.27
N ASP A 82 0.94 -12.51 -16.46
CA ASP A 82 1.58 -13.83 -16.63
C ASP A 82 3.08 -13.77 -16.28
N GLN A 83 3.78 -12.74 -16.76
CA GLN A 83 5.18 -12.55 -16.42
C GLN A 83 5.38 -12.22 -14.92
N LEU A 84 4.48 -11.42 -14.33
CA LEU A 84 4.51 -11.14 -12.90
C LEU A 84 4.33 -12.42 -12.07
N THR A 85 3.40 -13.27 -12.44
CA THR A 85 3.17 -14.55 -11.73
C THR A 85 4.35 -15.50 -11.88
N ASP A 86 4.98 -15.55 -13.05
CA ASP A 86 6.19 -16.34 -13.25
C ASP A 86 7.35 -15.85 -12.38
N GLU A 87 7.55 -14.53 -12.29
CA GLU A 87 8.57 -13.92 -11.40
C GLU A 87 8.28 -14.23 -9.91
N LEU A 88 7.02 -14.22 -9.49
CA LEU A 88 6.65 -14.60 -8.12
C LEU A 88 6.92 -16.08 -7.85
N ARG A 89 6.64 -16.96 -8.79
CA ARG A 89 6.93 -18.41 -8.66
C ARG A 89 8.42 -18.73 -8.56
N MET A 90 9.31 -17.87 -9.08
CA MET A 90 10.75 -18.03 -8.87
C MET A 90 11.16 -17.91 -7.40
N LEU A 91 10.34 -17.23 -6.56
CA LEU A 91 10.58 -17.14 -5.12
C LEU A 91 10.38 -18.48 -4.38
N GLU A 92 9.68 -19.44 -4.96
CA GLU A 92 9.55 -20.81 -4.39
C GLU A 92 10.82 -21.63 -4.53
N GLY A 93 11.60 -21.37 -5.57
CA GLY A 93 12.77 -22.17 -5.95
C GLY A 93 14.09 -21.42 -5.85
N GLN A 94 14.49 -20.76 -6.93
CA GLN A 94 15.83 -20.19 -7.08
C GLN A 94 16.13 -19.02 -6.12
N HIS A 95 15.10 -18.30 -5.67
CA HIS A 95 15.24 -17.08 -4.88
C HIS A 95 14.45 -17.14 -3.58
N ARG A 96 14.41 -18.35 -2.98
CA ARG A 96 13.70 -18.53 -1.71
C ARG A 96 14.15 -17.52 -0.68
N ILE A 97 13.17 -16.83 -0.11
CA ILE A 97 13.40 -15.81 0.90
C ILE A 97 13.66 -16.51 2.24
N VAL A 98 14.77 -16.19 2.86
CA VAL A 98 15.14 -16.67 4.21
C VAL A 98 14.64 -15.70 5.26
N THR A 99 14.84 -14.40 5.03
CA THR A 99 14.31 -13.34 5.86
C THR A 99 13.82 -12.17 5.02
N ASN A 100 12.73 -11.55 5.44
CA ASN A 100 12.24 -10.32 4.82
C ASN A 100 11.64 -9.42 5.89
N ARG A 101 12.21 -8.22 6.04
CA ARG A 101 11.76 -7.29 7.05
C ARG A 101 11.46 -5.93 6.42
N ILE A 102 10.23 -5.45 6.62
CA ILE A 102 9.86 -4.08 6.29
C ILE A 102 10.58 -3.14 7.26
N SER A 103 11.42 -2.26 6.73
CA SER A 103 12.14 -1.24 7.49
C SER A 103 11.42 0.11 7.50
N SER A 104 10.58 0.38 6.50
CA SER A 104 9.70 1.55 6.44
C SER A 104 8.48 1.23 5.61
N LEU A 105 7.32 1.79 5.99
CA LEU A 105 6.07 1.70 5.26
C LEU A 105 5.35 3.03 5.34
N ALA A 106 5.11 3.65 4.19
CA ALA A 106 4.27 4.82 4.03
C ALA A 106 3.08 4.45 3.14
N TYR A 107 1.92 4.93 3.47
CA TYR A 107 0.69 4.65 2.73
C TYR A 107 -0.13 5.93 2.56
N GLY A 108 -0.88 6.00 1.47
CA GLY A 108 -1.80 7.08 1.17
C GLY A 108 -2.97 6.57 0.36
N SER A 109 -4.10 7.21 0.50
CA SER A 109 -5.29 6.93 -0.29
C SER A 109 -5.52 8.09 -1.26
N GLU A 110 -5.66 7.78 -2.54
CA GLU A 110 -5.97 8.78 -3.58
C GLU A 110 -7.49 8.89 -3.79
N ALA A 111 -8.22 7.80 -3.51
CA ALA A 111 -9.68 7.73 -3.56
C ALA A 111 -10.17 6.60 -2.65
N SER A 112 -11.49 6.50 -2.45
CA SER A 112 -12.10 5.47 -1.59
C SER A 112 -11.83 4.03 -2.05
N TYR A 113 -11.45 3.83 -3.30
CA TYR A 113 -11.19 2.52 -3.91
C TYR A 113 -9.76 2.34 -4.41
N THR A 114 -8.87 3.32 -4.20
CA THR A 114 -7.46 3.23 -4.59
C THR A 114 -6.54 3.71 -3.47
N ALA A 115 -5.43 3.02 -3.30
CA ALA A 115 -4.39 3.40 -2.36
C ALA A 115 -3.00 3.12 -2.93
N VAL A 116 -2.02 3.84 -2.44
CA VAL A 116 -0.60 3.64 -2.79
C VAL A 116 0.19 3.40 -1.52
N THR A 117 0.97 2.34 -1.51
CA THR A 117 1.93 2.06 -0.45
C THR A 117 3.35 2.13 -1.00
N ARG A 118 4.24 2.74 -0.24
CA ARG A 118 5.68 2.76 -0.50
C ARG A 118 6.40 2.16 0.70
N PHE A 119 7.22 1.17 0.46
CA PHE A 119 7.92 0.50 1.54
C PHE A 119 9.35 0.14 1.17
N SER A 120 10.16 -0.01 2.19
CA SER A 120 11.51 -0.52 2.07
C SER A 120 11.60 -1.85 2.81
N CYS A 121 12.23 -2.83 2.18
CA CYS A 121 12.54 -4.12 2.78
C CYS A 121 14.04 -4.34 2.85
N VAL A 122 14.43 -5.14 3.82
CA VAL A 122 15.72 -5.81 3.84
C VAL A 122 15.43 -7.29 3.71
N THR A 123 15.85 -7.87 2.59
CA THR A 123 15.53 -9.24 2.19
C THR A 123 16.84 -10.04 2.10
N GLU A 124 16.86 -11.24 2.64
CA GLU A 124 17.91 -12.22 2.45
C GLU A 124 17.31 -13.44 1.78
N THR A 125 17.96 -13.93 0.72
CA THR A 125 17.56 -15.14 -0.02
C THR A 125 18.65 -16.19 0.10
N GLU A 126 18.32 -17.45 -0.15
CA GLU A 126 19.31 -18.54 -0.14
C GLU A 126 20.46 -18.32 -1.12
N SER A 127 20.21 -17.57 -2.20
CA SER A 127 21.21 -17.24 -3.23
C SER A 127 21.94 -15.93 -3.01
N SER A 128 21.54 -15.11 -2.02
CA SER A 128 22.18 -13.81 -1.76
C SER A 128 23.40 -13.94 -0.85
N TYR A 129 24.42 -13.10 -1.12
CA TYR A 129 25.60 -12.98 -0.22
C TYR A 129 25.33 -12.10 1.02
N GLY A 130 24.07 -12.00 1.45
CA GLY A 130 23.65 -11.26 2.62
C GLY A 130 22.42 -10.41 2.38
N PRO A 131 22.02 -9.58 3.37
CA PRO A 131 20.80 -8.78 3.31
C PRO A 131 20.83 -7.75 2.19
N VAL A 132 19.81 -7.77 1.32
CA VAL A 132 19.65 -6.85 0.18
C VAL A 132 18.58 -5.82 0.51
N PRO A 133 18.92 -4.53 0.64
CA PRO A 133 17.92 -3.49 0.81
C PRO A 133 17.19 -3.23 -0.51
N SER A 134 15.88 -3.13 -0.44
CA SER A 134 15.01 -2.84 -1.59
C SER A 134 13.96 -1.80 -1.24
N ARG A 135 13.46 -1.10 -2.26
CA ARG A 135 12.38 -0.14 -2.14
C ARG A 135 11.34 -0.40 -3.22
N TRP A 136 10.09 -0.45 -2.79
CA TRP A 136 8.95 -0.84 -3.59
C TRP A 136 7.81 0.16 -3.46
N MET A 137 6.95 0.16 -4.47
CA MET A 137 5.67 0.82 -4.45
C MET A 137 4.61 -0.16 -4.96
N ILE A 138 3.47 -0.23 -4.26
CA ILE A 138 2.31 -0.99 -4.70
C ILE A 138 1.14 -0.02 -4.83
N GLU A 139 0.48 -0.07 -5.98
CA GLU A 139 -0.82 0.54 -6.19
C GLU A 139 -1.90 -0.52 -5.97
N TRP A 140 -2.78 -0.22 -5.06
CA TRP A 140 -3.88 -1.07 -4.63
C TRP A 140 -5.19 -0.57 -5.22
N ARG A 141 -6.08 -1.48 -5.54
CA ARG A 141 -7.46 -1.19 -5.93
C ARG A 141 -8.39 -2.10 -5.14
N ARG A 142 -9.54 -1.59 -4.72
CA ARG A 142 -10.61 -2.44 -4.18
C ARG A 142 -11.30 -3.17 -5.32
N ASP A 143 -11.45 -4.49 -5.15
CA ASP A 143 -12.28 -5.32 -6.03
C ASP A 143 -13.78 -5.11 -5.72
N ASP A 144 -14.64 -5.75 -6.50
CA ASP A 144 -16.10 -5.64 -6.36
C ASP A 144 -16.61 -6.24 -5.01
N LEU A 145 -15.79 -7.02 -4.33
CA LEU A 145 -16.04 -7.57 -3.00
C LEU A 145 -15.47 -6.68 -1.87
N GLY A 146 -14.89 -5.54 -2.22
CA GLY A 146 -14.28 -4.59 -1.28
C GLY A 146 -12.91 -5.00 -0.74
N ARG A 147 -12.27 -6.05 -1.28
CA ARG A 147 -10.93 -6.50 -0.91
C ARG A 147 -9.87 -5.69 -1.67
N TRP A 148 -8.72 -5.51 -1.04
CA TRP A 148 -7.59 -4.88 -1.71
C TRP A 148 -6.90 -5.86 -2.66
N ALA A 149 -6.84 -5.52 -3.93
CA ALA A 149 -6.10 -6.24 -4.96
C ALA A 149 -4.94 -5.38 -5.48
N VAL A 150 -3.81 -6.00 -5.73
CA VAL A 150 -2.62 -5.36 -6.31
C VAL A 150 -2.87 -5.05 -7.77
N ARG A 151 -2.89 -3.78 -8.14
CA ARG A 151 -2.99 -3.33 -9.54
C ARG A 151 -1.63 -3.16 -10.19
N ARG A 152 -0.64 -2.66 -9.43
CA ARG A 152 0.71 -2.41 -9.93
C ARG A 152 1.73 -2.60 -8.82
N ILE A 153 2.81 -3.30 -9.14
CA ILE A 153 4.01 -3.36 -8.32
C ILE A 153 5.11 -2.59 -9.04
N THR A 154 5.86 -1.75 -8.34
CA THR A 154 7.02 -1.06 -8.90
C THR A 154 8.24 -1.30 -8.04
N ALA A 155 9.27 -1.92 -8.62
CA ALA A 155 10.59 -2.04 -8.00
C ALA A 155 11.36 -0.72 -8.20
N LEU A 156 11.40 0.12 -7.17
CA LEU A 156 12.02 1.45 -7.25
C LEU A 156 13.54 1.40 -7.10
N LYS A 157 14.03 0.56 -6.17
CA LYS A 157 15.46 0.36 -5.93
C LYS A 157 15.71 -1.05 -5.42
N ILE A 158 16.83 -1.66 -5.84
CA ILE A 158 17.35 -2.94 -5.33
C ILE A 158 18.84 -2.74 -5.12
N ALA A 159 19.36 -3.13 -3.94
CA ALA A 159 20.75 -2.91 -3.54
C ALA A 159 21.22 -1.44 -3.73
N GLY A 160 20.32 -0.48 -3.44
CA GLY A 160 20.60 0.96 -3.56
C GLY A 160 20.57 1.53 -5.00
N ARG A 161 20.41 0.69 -6.03
CA ARG A 161 20.38 1.10 -7.44
C ARG A 161 18.98 1.01 -8.02
N VAL A 162 18.69 1.84 -9.02
CA VAL A 162 17.47 1.68 -9.83
C VAL A 162 17.64 0.42 -10.68
N PRO A 163 16.76 -0.59 -10.52
CA PRO A 163 16.90 -1.82 -11.27
C PRO A 163 16.65 -1.56 -12.77
N THR A 164 17.35 -2.30 -13.61
CA THR A 164 17.09 -2.40 -15.05
C THR A 164 16.43 -3.74 -15.31
N GLY A 165 15.70 -3.91 -16.38
CA GLY A 165 14.92 -5.12 -16.67
C GLY A 165 15.69 -6.45 -16.68
N SER A 166 17.02 -6.42 -16.56
CA SER A 166 17.90 -7.58 -16.45
C SER A 166 18.21 -8.02 -15.01
N VAL A 167 17.74 -7.29 -14.00
CA VAL A 167 18.11 -7.54 -12.57
C VAL A 167 17.23 -8.61 -11.93
N LEU A 168 16.09 -8.92 -12.53
CA LEU A 168 15.15 -9.94 -12.05
C LEU A 168 15.25 -11.26 -12.82
N ARG A 169 16.26 -11.40 -13.68
CA ARG A 169 16.54 -12.63 -14.43
C ARG A 169 17.80 -13.32 -13.94
#